data_4923e06ccb65099412228831bac8e81c
#
_entry.id   4923e06ccb65099412228831bac8e81c
#
_cell.length_a   1.000
_cell.length_b   1.000
_cell.length_c   1.000
_cell.angle_alpha   90.00
_cell.angle_beta   90.00
_cell.angle_gamma   90.00
#
_symmetry.space_group_name_H-M   'P 1'
#
loop_
_entity.id
_entity.type
_entity.pdbx_description
1 polymer ?
#
loop_
_entity_poly.entity_id
_entity_poly.type
_entity_poly.pdbx_seq_one_letter_code
_entity_poly.pdbx_strand_id
1 'polypeptide(L)'
;MWIPPEVKDPVVRHFPGRKNVGYFGAVRLRDGLFVATREPDKFNAQSFHNFMEKLLVVGSTEGRKMVLITDNAKYHHAKLHREWREEHADRFILYFLPPYSPDLNPVERVWKLVRRICLHNRYFHTLKEIEDIVENQFLEWSLVSETLRKLCAIT
;
A
#
# COMPACT_ATOMS: atom_id res chain seq x y z
N MET A 1 -12.60 -14.85 -17.54
CA MET A 1 -12.73 -16.11 -16.76
C MET A 1 -12.95 -17.23 -17.74
N TRP A 2 -12.16 -18.30 -17.69
CA TRP A 2 -12.42 -19.50 -18.53
C TRP A 2 -13.53 -20.32 -17.85
N ILE A 3 -14.56 -20.70 -18.62
CA ILE A 3 -15.71 -21.48 -18.16
C ILE A 3 -15.67 -22.81 -18.90
N PRO A 4 -15.65 -23.96 -18.21
CA PRO A 4 -15.73 -25.26 -18.87
C PRO A 4 -17.00 -25.37 -19.71
N PRO A 5 -16.94 -26.03 -20.88
CA PRO A 5 -18.08 -26.16 -21.79
C PRO A 5 -19.32 -26.84 -21.18
N GLU A 6 -19.12 -27.63 -20.12
CA GLU A 6 -20.18 -28.36 -19.41
C GLU A 6 -21.04 -27.42 -18.52
N VAL A 7 -20.55 -26.20 -18.20
CA VAL A 7 -21.28 -25.25 -17.37
C VAL A 7 -22.08 -24.32 -18.26
N LYS A 8 -23.36 -24.61 -18.44
CA LYS A 8 -24.25 -23.82 -19.30
C LYS A 8 -24.59 -22.44 -18.69
N ASP A 9 -24.78 -22.39 -17.39
CA ASP A 9 -25.13 -21.14 -16.65
C ASP A 9 -24.24 -20.97 -15.42
N PRO A 10 -23.04 -20.39 -15.56
CA PRO A 10 -22.16 -20.18 -14.43
C PRO A 10 -22.74 -19.15 -13.46
N VAL A 11 -23.06 -19.59 -12.25
CA VAL A 11 -23.46 -18.68 -11.17
C VAL A 11 -22.22 -18.01 -10.61
N VAL A 12 -22.03 -16.74 -10.91
CA VAL A 12 -21.00 -15.92 -10.30
C VAL A 12 -21.58 -15.28 -9.04
N ARG A 13 -21.06 -15.68 -7.87
CA ARG A 13 -21.43 -15.03 -6.62
C ARG A 13 -20.77 -13.65 -6.56
N HIS A 14 -21.59 -12.62 -6.37
CA HIS A 14 -21.12 -11.25 -6.20
C HIS A 14 -21.22 -10.84 -4.74
N PHE A 15 -20.22 -10.11 -4.27
CA PHE A 15 -20.35 -9.40 -3.00
C PHE A 15 -21.31 -8.21 -3.21
N PRO A 16 -22.47 -8.16 -2.56
CA PRO A 16 -23.52 -7.18 -2.87
C PRO A 16 -23.25 -5.75 -2.37
N GLY A 17 -22.07 -5.46 -1.84
CA GLY A 17 -21.73 -4.19 -1.23
C GLY A 17 -20.70 -3.39 -2.01
N ARG A 18 -20.89 -2.06 -2.11
CA ARG A 18 -19.89 -1.08 -2.56
C ARG A 18 -18.93 -0.66 -1.45
N LYS A 19 -18.67 -1.54 -0.48
CA LYS A 19 -17.74 -1.24 0.62
C LYS A 19 -16.32 -1.50 0.15
N ASN A 20 -15.45 -0.53 0.39
CA ASN A 20 -14.04 -0.61 0.05
C ASN A 20 -13.20 -0.64 1.33
N VAL A 21 -12.10 -1.35 1.29
CA VAL A 21 -11.05 -1.27 2.31
C VAL A 21 -9.91 -0.44 1.74
N GLY A 22 -9.55 0.63 2.44
CA GLY A 22 -8.44 1.50 2.07
C GLY A 22 -7.20 1.21 2.91
N TYR A 23 -6.04 1.23 2.27
CA TYR A 23 -4.75 1.11 2.95
C TYR A 23 -3.76 2.14 2.41
N PHE A 24 -3.03 2.80 3.31
CA PHE A 24 -1.73 3.34 2.96
C PHE A 24 -0.71 2.20 2.95
N GLY A 25 0.22 2.24 2.04
CA GLY A 25 1.30 1.26 1.99
C GLY A 25 2.59 1.87 1.46
N ALA A 26 3.70 1.44 2.03
CA ALA A 26 5.03 1.78 1.54
C ALA A 26 5.94 0.55 1.55
N VAL A 27 6.74 0.40 0.51
CA VAL A 27 7.73 -0.66 0.39
C VAL A 27 9.13 -0.06 0.46
N ARG A 28 9.97 -0.61 1.31
CA ARG A 28 11.38 -0.22 1.39
C ARG A 28 12.17 -0.97 0.32
N LEU A 29 12.68 -0.26 -0.68
CA LEU A 29 13.29 -0.86 -1.87
C LEU A 29 14.55 -1.68 -1.57
N ARG A 30 15.26 -1.33 -0.50
CA ARG A 30 16.51 -2.00 -0.11
C ARG A 30 16.34 -3.48 0.23
N ASP A 31 15.26 -3.82 0.94
CA ASP A 31 15.06 -5.14 1.55
C ASP A 31 13.61 -5.66 1.46
N GLY A 32 12.71 -4.92 0.83
CA GLY A 32 11.33 -5.33 0.62
C GLY A 32 10.45 -5.27 1.87
N LEU A 33 10.89 -4.63 2.95
CA LEU A 33 10.03 -4.41 4.11
C LEU A 33 8.79 -3.59 3.68
N PHE A 34 7.61 -4.06 4.04
CA PHE A 34 6.36 -3.42 3.71
C PHE A 34 5.65 -2.90 4.96
N VAL A 35 5.26 -1.66 4.93
CA VAL A 35 4.49 -1.03 6.01
C VAL A 35 3.13 -0.64 5.47
N ALA A 36 2.07 -1.12 6.10
CA ALA A 36 0.70 -0.74 5.76
C ALA A 36 -0.04 -0.19 6.97
N THR A 37 -1.02 0.67 6.69
CA THR A 37 -1.97 1.19 7.68
C THR A 37 -3.35 1.24 7.05
N ARG A 38 -4.33 0.62 7.70
CA ARG A 38 -5.72 0.68 7.26
C ARG A 38 -6.29 2.07 7.48
N GLU A 39 -7.00 2.56 6.46
CA GLU A 39 -7.80 3.77 6.54
C GLU A 39 -9.28 3.37 6.43
N PRO A 40 -10.02 3.39 7.54
CA PRO A 40 -11.41 2.93 7.56
C PRO A 40 -12.37 3.91 6.86
N ASP A 41 -11.99 5.17 6.76
CA ASP A 41 -12.81 6.23 6.20
C ASP A 41 -12.25 6.71 4.85
N LYS A 42 -11.96 7.99 4.74
CA LYS A 42 -11.39 8.60 3.53
C LYS A 42 -9.96 9.02 3.77
N PHE A 43 -9.11 8.71 2.81
CA PHE A 43 -7.75 9.25 2.78
C PHE A 43 -7.77 10.77 2.85
N ASN A 44 -7.07 11.32 3.84
CA ASN A 44 -6.99 12.75 4.09
C ASN A 44 -5.60 13.15 4.59
N ALA A 45 -5.39 14.46 4.80
CA ALA A 45 -4.10 14.97 5.24
C ALA A 45 -3.67 14.41 6.60
N GLN A 46 -4.60 14.27 7.55
CA GLN A 46 -4.27 13.77 8.88
C GLN A 46 -3.90 12.28 8.85
N SER A 47 -4.65 11.47 8.12
CA SER A 47 -4.34 10.03 8.03
C SER A 47 -3.01 9.78 7.29
N PHE A 48 -2.68 10.59 6.29
CA PHE A 48 -1.37 10.54 5.64
C PHE A 48 -0.25 11.01 6.58
N HIS A 49 -0.49 12.04 7.39
CA HIS A 49 0.46 12.51 8.41
C HIS A 49 0.81 11.39 9.40
N ASN A 50 -0.19 10.76 9.99
CA ASN A 50 -0.02 9.64 10.90
C ASN A 50 0.75 8.47 10.24
N PHE A 51 0.52 8.25 8.96
CA PHE A 51 1.28 7.24 8.21
C PHE A 51 2.75 7.62 8.04
N MET A 52 3.08 8.88 7.75
CA MET A 52 4.48 9.35 7.68
C MET A 52 5.20 9.19 9.02
N GLU A 53 4.55 9.53 10.14
CA GLU A 53 5.10 9.33 11.48
C GLU A 53 5.42 7.84 11.74
N LYS A 54 4.46 6.96 11.42
CA LYS A 54 4.67 5.52 11.51
C LYS A 54 5.85 5.05 10.64
N LEU A 55 5.96 5.54 9.41
CA LEU A 55 7.06 5.20 8.53
C LEU A 55 8.40 5.64 9.11
N LEU A 56 8.48 6.83 9.69
CA LEU A 56 9.70 7.33 10.30
C LEU A 56 10.15 6.45 11.48
N VAL A 57 9.20 5.93 12.28
CA VAL A 57 9.51 5.04 13.40
C VAL A 57 9.94 3.66 12.90
N VAL A 58 9.16 3.04 12.02
CA VAL A 58 9.37 1.63 11.59
C VAL A 58 10.48 1.51 10.55
N GLY A 59 10.56 2.49 9.64
CA GLY A 59 11.47 2.46 8.50
C GLY A 59 12.83 3.10 8.75
N SER A 60 13.01 3.80 9.85
CA SER A 60 14.27 4.47 10.19
C SER A 60 15.42 3.48 10.33
N THR A 61 16.57 3.89 9.84
CA THR A 61 17.84 3.19 10.03
C THR A 61 18.84 4.21 10.54
N GLU A 62 19.55 3.87 11.59
CA GLU A 62 20.56 4.75 12.18
C GLU A 62 21.58 5.23 11.13
N GLY A 63 21.86 6.51 11.16
CA GLY A 63 22.80 7.16 10.24
C GLY A 63 22.31 7.30 8.79
N ARG A 64 21.04 6.98 8.49
CA ARG A 64 20.47 7.10 7.14
C ARG A 64 19.20 7.92 7.12
N LYS A 65 19.12 8.82 6.15
CA LYS A 65 17.92 9.60 5.88
C LYS A 65 16.89 8.75 5.12
N MET A 66 15.64 8.77 5.57
CA MET A 66 14.54 8.15 4.85
C MET A 66 14.07 9.06 3.71
N VAL A 67 13.92 8.50 2.54
CA VAL A 67 13.32 9.18 1.39
C VAL A 67 12.01 8.47 1.07
N LEU A 68 10.89 9.16 1.25
CA LEU A 68 9.57 8.69 0.83
C LEU A 68 9.23 9.26 -0.54
N ILE A 69 8.95 8.39 -1.49
CA ILE A 69 8.49 8.74 -2.83
C ILE A 69 7.01 8.43 -2.91
N THR A 70 6.18 9.39 -3.26
CA THR A 70 4.72 9.25 -3.32
C THR A 70 4.14 9.90 -4.58
N ASP A 71 2.90 9.59 -4.90
CA ASP A 71 2.14 10.25 -5.95
C ASP A 71 1.75 11.68 -5.57
N ASN A 72 1.09 12.38 -6.49
CA ASN A 72 0.65 13.76 -6.33
C ASN A 72 -0.78 13.92 -5.78
N ALA A 73 -1.26 13.02 -4.93
CA ALA A 73 -2.57 13.21 -4.30
C ALA A 73 -2.61 14.53 -3.51
N LYS A 74 -3.74 15.25 -3.59
CA LYS A 74 -3.87 16.60 -3.00
C LYS A 74 -3.53 16.64 -1.51
N TYR A 75 -3.92 15.62 -0.75
CA TYR A 75 -3.67 15.55 0.69
C TYR A 75 -2.18 15.35 1.03
N HIS A 76 -1.34 14.89 0.10
CA HIS A 76 0.12 14.80 0.29
C HIS A 76 0.80 16.18 0.33
N HIS A 77 0.16 17.20 -0.24
CA HIS A 77 0.68 18.59 -0.29
C HIS A 77 0.13 19.47 0.83
N ALA A 78 -0.61 18.93 1.78
CA ALA A 78 -1.24 19.71 2.84
C ALA A 78 -0.21 20.48 3.68
N LYS A 79 -0.60 21.69 4.10
CA LYS A 79 0.25 22.55 4.96
C LYS A 79 0.60 21.86 6.29
N LEU A 80 -0.27 21.02 6.80
CA LEU A 80 -0.05 20.20 7.99
C LEU A 80 1.31 19.48 8.00
N HIS A 81 1.81 19.07 6.82
CA HIS A 81 3.06 18.33 6.72
C HIS A 81 4.30 19.19 6.65
N ARG A 82 4.16 20.52 6.44
CA ARG A 82 5.30 21.41 6.20
C ARG A 82 6.19 21.51 7.44
N GLU A 83 5.61 21.94 8.56
CA GLU A 83 6.34 22.11 9.83
C GLU A 83 6.98 20.78 10.25
N TRP A 84 6.22 19.71 10.26
CA TRP A 84 6.73 18.38 10.59
C TRP A 84 7.90 17.95 9.72
N ARG A 85 7.86 18.21 8.40
CA ARG A 85 8.97 17.89 7.48
C ARG A 85 10.19 18.76 7.71
N GLU A 86 10.00 20.02 8.07
CA GLU A 86 11.08 20.94 8.42
C GLU A 86 11.78 20.48 9.71
N GLU A 87 11.03 20.11 10.73
CA GLU A 87 11.55 19.56 11.99
C GLU A 87 12.30 18.24 11.82
N HIS A 88 11.91 17.43 10.84
CA HIS A 88 12.51 16.11 10.60
C HIS A 88 13.40 16.08 9.33
N ALA A 89 13.80 17.24 8.82
CA ALA A 89 14.56 17.33 7.55
C ALA A 89 15.94 16.65 7.60
N ASP A 90 16.48 16.43 8.77
CA ASP A 90 17.71 15.66 9.00
C ASP A 90 17.52 14.15 8.73
N ARG A 91 16.32 13.63 8.97
CA ARG A 91 15.98 12.20 8.92
C ARG A 91 14.99 11.80 7.84
N PHE A 92 14.18 12.74 7.30
CA PHE A 92 13.07 12.47 6.40
C PHE A 92 13.04 13.45 5.22
N ILE A 93 12.82 12.90 4.01
CA ILE A 93 12.58 13.67 2.79
C ILE A 93 11.36 13.09 2.09
N LEU A 94 10.47 13.97 1.61
CA LEU A 94 9.31 13.61 0.78
C LEU A 94 9.54 14.06 -0.66
N TYR A 95 9.50 13.12 -1.60
CA TYR A 95 9.52 13.37 -3.04
C TYR A 95 8.22 13.00 -3.70
N PHE A 96 7.83 13.75 -4.69
CA PHE A 96 6.63 13.51 -5.49
C PHE A 96 6.99 12.96 -6.86
N LEU A 97 6.28 11.92 -7.26
CA LEU A 97 6.35 11.41 -8.63
C LEU A 97 5.75 12.43 -9.61
N PRO A 98 6.15 12.41 -10.89
CA PRO A 98 5.48 13.19 -11.91
C PRO A 98 3.96 12.90 -11.93
N PRO A 99 3.12 13.89 -12.28
CA PRO A 99 1.70 13.67 -12.44
C PRO A 99 1.41 12.53 -13.42
N TYR A 100 0.34 11.76 -13.14
CA TYR A 100 -0.13 10.67 -14.00
C TYR A 100 0.91 9.56 -14.30
N SER A 101 1.82 9.29 -13.36
CA SER A 101 2.88 8.30 -13.53
C SER A 101 2.80 7.15 -12.50
N PRO A 102 1.69 6.41 -12.42
CA PRO A 102 1.54 5.30 -11.46
C PRO A 102 2.55 4.17 -11.72
N ASP A 103 2.97 3.97 -12.97
CA ASP A 103 3.94 2.93 -13.33
C ASP A 103 5.33 3.17 -12.73
N LEU A 104 5.64 4.42 -12.37
CA LEU A 104 6.87 4.76 -11.67
C LEU A 104 6.79 4.49 -10.16
N ASN A 105 5.60 4.18 -9.62
CA ASN A 105 5.43 3.90 -8.21
C ASN A 105 5.54 2.39 -7.93
N PRO A 106 6.65 1.89 -7.36
CA PRO A 106 6.83 0.46 -7.11
C PRO A 106 5.74 -0.16 -6.23
N VAL A 107 5.09 0.61 -5.36
CA VAL A 107 4.02 0.11 -4.48
C VAL A 107 2.82 -0.39 -5.28
N GLU A 108 2.58 0.12 -6.49
CA GLU A 108 1.52 -0.39 -7.36
C GLU A 108 1.71 -1.87 -7.73
N ARG A 109 2.96 -2.32 -7.84
CA ARG A 109 3.29 -3.72 -8.05
C ARG A 109 2.91 -4.57 -6.85
N VAL A 110 3.07 -4.04 -5.64
CA VAL A 110 2.65 -4.70 -4.39
C VAL A 110 1.14 -4.84 -4.36
N TRP A 111 0.38 -3.78 -4.69
CA TRP A 111 -1.08 -3.83 -4.75
C TRP A 111 -1.60 -4.84 -5.79
N LYS A 112 -0.94 -4.94 -6.95
CA LYS A 112 -1.25 -5.97 -7.96
C LYS A 112 -0.99 -7.38 -7.41
N LEU A 113 0.11 -7.58 -6.69
CA LEU A 113 0.44 -8.85 -6.05
C LEU A 113 -0.59 -9.22 -4.97
N VAL A 114 -0.94 -8.30 -4.08
CA VAL A 114 -1.98 -8.51 -3.05
C VAL A 114 -3.30 -8.97 -3.69
N ARG A 115 -3.76 -8.25 -4.71
CA ARG A 115 -4.98 -8.64 -5.42
C ARG A 115 -4.89 -10.05 -5.98
N ARG A 116 -3.75 -10.43 -6.56
CA ARG A 116 -3.53 -11.74 -7.16
C ARG A 116 -3.53 -12.87 -6.13
N ILE A 117 -2.81 -12.71 -5.01
CA ILE A 117 -2.63 -13.80 -4.04
C ILE A 117 -3.73 -13.86 -2.98
N CYS A 118 -4.31 -12.72 -2.62
CA CYS A 118 -5.32 -12.66 -1.56
C CYS A 118 -6.76 -12.72 -2.09
N LEU A 119 -7.03 -12.10 -3.26
CA LEU A 119 -8.41 -11.83 -3.67
C LEU A 119 -8.81 -12.55 -4.97
N HIS A 120 -7.87 -12.87 -5.87
CA HIS A 120 -8.20 -13.43 -7.18
C HIS A 120 -8.86 -14.81 -7.07
N ASN A 121 -9.98 -14.99 -7.77
CA ASN A 121 -10.79 -16.22 -7.78
C ASN A 121 -11.28 -16.68 -6.40
N ARG A 122 -11.48 -15.74 -5.47
CA ARG A 122 -12.04 -16.01 -4.15
C ARG A 122 -13.35 -15.26 -3.99
N TYR A 123 -14.32 -15.90 -3.33
CA TYR A 123 -15.55 -15.27 -2.89
C TYR A 123 -15.46 -15.02 -1.38
N PHE A 124 -15.86 -13.85 -0.96
CA PHE A 124 -15.90 -13.44 0.45
C PHE A 124 -17.32 -13.10 0.85
N HIS A 125 -17.76 -13.58 1.99
CA HIS A 125 -19.08 -13.26 2.53
C HIS A 125 -19.12 -11.89 3.21
N THR A 126 -17.99 -11.47 3.76
CA THR A 126 -17.88 -10.22 4.53
C THR A 126 -16.63 -9.44 4.14
N LEU A 127 -16.68 -8.12 4.38
CA LEU A 127 -15.51 -7.26 4.21
C LEU A 127 -14.39 -7.64 5.20
N LYS A 128 -14.78 -8.11 6.40
CA LYS A 128 -13.85 -8.54 7.43
C LYS A 128 -12.96 -9.71 6.98
N GLU A 129 -13.50 -10.67 6.24
CA GLU A 129 -12.71 -11.77 5.69
C GLU A 129 -11.62 -11.25 4.72
N ILE A 130 -11.95 -10.22 3.92
CA ILE A 130 -10.98 -9.58 3.03
C ILE A 130 -9.88 -8.89 3.85
N GLU A 131 -10.27 -8.10 4.85
CA GLU A 131 -9.35 -7.42 5.74
C GLU A 131 -8.38 -8.41 6.39
N ASP A 132 -8.89 -9.49 6.99
CA ASP A 132 -8.09 -10.47 7.70
C ASP A 132 -7.05 -11.14 6.78
N ILE A 133 -7.43 -11.53 5.58
CA ILE A 133 -6.51 -12.16 4.62
C ILE A 133 -5.43 -11.17 4.16
N VAL A 134 -5.83 -9.95 3.85
CA VAL A 134 -4.90 -8.92 3.38
C VAL A 134 -3.94 -8.50 4.49
N GLU A 135 -4.44 -8.28 5.71
CA GLU A 135 -3.63 -7.88 6.85
C GLU A 135 -2.66 -8.98 7.29
N ASN A 136 -3.06 -10.25 7.24
CA ASN A 136 -2.15 -11.37 7.47
C ASN A 136 -1.00 -11.38 6.45
N GLN A 137 -1.29 -11.10 5.18
CA GLN A 137 -0.24 -10.97 4.15
C GLN A 137 0.69 -9.79 4.42
N PHE A 138 0.16 -8.67 4.90
CA PHE A 138 0.99 -7.52 5.28
C PHE A 138 1.88 -7.82 6.49
N LEU A 139 1.41 -8.62 7.45
CA LEU A 139 2.22 -9.07 8.58
C LEU A 139 3.42 -9.91 8.12
N GLU A 140 3.24 -10.81 7.17
CA GLU A 140 4.34 -11.57 6.59
C GLU A 140 5.40 -10.65 5.93
N TRP A 141 4.96 -9.55 5.31
CA TRP A 141 5.85 -8.59 4.64
C TRP A 141 6.33 -7.45 5.55
N SER A 142 5.90 -7.42 6.80
CA SER A 142 6.38 -6.44 7.80
C SER A 142 7.82 -6.66 8.24
N LEU A 143 8.39 -7.78 7.84
CA LEU A 143 9.80 -8.10 7.93
C LEU A 143 10.48 -7.95 6.56
N VAL A 144 11.78 -8.23 6.49
CA VAL A 144 12.52 -8.28 5.23
C VAL A 144 11.90 -9.30 4.28
N SER A 145 11.52 -8.87 3.08
CA SER A 145 10.87 -9.70 2.06
C SER A 145 11.65 -9.68 0.75
N GLU A 146 12.32 -10.77 0.46
CA GLU A 146 13.05 -10.94 -0.81
C GLU A 146 12.10 -10.91 -2.02
N THR A 147 10.87 -11.40 -1.86
CA THR A 147 9.83 -11.33 -2.89
C THR A 147 9.51 -9.89 -3.26
N LEU A 148 9.25 -9.03 -2.27
CA LEU A 148 8.95 -7.62 -2.53
C LEU A 148 10.20 -6.85 -2.99
N ARG A 149 11.37 -7.17 -2.45
CA ARG A 149 12.63 -6.57 -2.89
C ARG A 149 12.84 -6.77 -4.40
N LYS A 150 12.67 -7.99 -4.89
CA LYS A 150 12.79 -8.31 -6.33
C LYS A 150 11.66 -7.68 -7.15
N LEU A 151 10.43 -7.76 -6.66
CA LEU A 151 9.25 -7.22 -7.35
C LEU A 151 9.35 -5.70 -7.58
N CYS A 152 9.87 -4.97 -6.59
CA CYS A 152 9.95 -3.52 -6.57
C CYS A 152 11.30 -2.97 -7.02
N ALA A 153 12.23 -3.84 -7.43
CA ALA A 153 13.53 -3.40 -7.94
C ALA A 153 13.36 -2.41 -9.10
N ILE A 154 14.11 -1.33 -9.05
CA ILE A 154 14.21 -0.33 -10.13
C ILE A 154 15.43 -0.74 -10.94
N THR A 155 15.20 -1.10 -12.19
CA THR A 155 16.25 -1.44 -13.17
C THR A 155 16.47 -0.28 -14.11
#